data_4ea1d4fc13988211d05d8be1d036f19d
#
_entry.id   4ea1d4fc13988211d05d8be1d036f19d
#
_cell.length_a   1.000
_cell.length_b   1.000
_cell.length_c   1.000
_cell.angle_alpha   90.00
_cell.angle_beta   90.00
_cell.angle_gamma   90.00
#
_symmetry.space_group_name_H-M   'P 1'
#
loop_
_entity.id
_entity.type
_entity.pdbx_description
1 polymer ?
#
loop_
_entity_poly.entity_id
_entity_poly.type
_entity_poly.pdbx_seq_one_letter_code
_entity_poly.pdbx_strand_id
1 'polypeptide(L)'
;MRGQWPDLHPRPASSACILGLSGNAVLDRLVEPVADDLRVRRAETQAQALRCYTETSYGAAAWRCERRVAARLEASTRGLDIRCVVTNLPGGNAEWLCDAMYCARGQAENLIKLHKTQLASDRTSCRSPLANQVRLVLHTAAYWLLLTLRDAIPRPQPLASAEFTTLQRGLIKIAARITETATRVRIAFAAACPEADLFRGIALGFQPNPP
;
A
#
# COMPACT_ATOMS: atom_id res chain seq x y z
N MET A 1 10.57 28.15 -1.64
CA MET A 1 9.47 27.85 -0.71
C MET A 1 9.96 26.81 0.27
N ARG A 2 10.23 27.16 1.52
CA ARG A 2 10.63 26.20 2.56
C ARG A 2 9.35 25.51 3.02
N GLY A 3 9.22 24.21 2.74
CA GLY A 3 8.10 23.42 3.22
C GLY A 3 8.10 23.38 4.74
N GLN A 4 7.13 24.05 5.34
CA GLN A 4 6.85 23.96 6.76
C GLN A 4 6.31 22.57 7.05
N TRP A 5 7.15 21.72 7.65
CA TRP A 5 6.70 20.43 8.18
C TRP A 5 5.75 20.71 9.35
N PRO A 6 4.62 20.00 9.45
CA PRO A 6 3.73 20.18 10.59
C PRO A 6 4.49 19.87 11.88
N ASP A 7 4.37 20.77 12.84
CA ASP A 7 4.89 20.61 14.20
C ASP A 7 4.42 19.25 14.75
N LEU A 8 5.35 18.32 14.86
CA LEU A 8 5.13 17.03 15.54
C LEU A 8 5.14 17.27 17.07
N HIS A 9 4.26 18.16 17.53
CA HIS A 9 4.04 18.30 18.96
C HIS A 9 3.56 16.96 19.53
N PRO A 10 3.97 16.59 20.74
CA PRO A 10 3.29 15.54 21.46
C PRO A 10 1.86 16.02 21.71
N ARG A 11 0.96 15.64 20.81
CA ARG A 11 -0.46 15.72 21.07
C ARG A 11 -0.75 14.79 22.24
N PRO A 12 -1.69 15.15 23.13
CA PRO A 12 -2.00 14.29 24.27
C PRO A 12 -2.32 12.88 23.76
N ALA A 13 -1.63 11.92 24.29
CA ALA A 13 -1.72 10.46 24.40
C ALA A 13 -2.54 9.62 23.41
N SER A 14 -3.02 10.12 22.25
CA SER A 14 -3.97 9.35 21.42
C SER A 14 -3.57 9.09 19.97
N SER A 15 -2.44 9.60 19.48
CA SER A 15 -2.05 9.38 18.09
C SER A 15 -0.66 8.78 18.01
N ALA A 16 -0.58 7.44 17.88
CA ALA A 16 0.62 6.75 17.48
C ALA A 16 1.01 7.20 16.06
N CYS A 17 2.28 7.53 15.84
CA CYS A 17 2.77 7.91 14.53
C CYS A 17 4.06 7.15 14.17
N ILE A 18 4.21 6.85 12.89
CA ILE A 18 5.42 6.32 12.29
C ILE A 18 5.62 7.01 10.94
N LEU A 19 6.78 7.61 10.74
CA LEU A 19 7.08 8.42 9.56
C LEU A 19 8.44 8.04 8.99
N GLY A 20 8.55 7.99 7.66
CA GLY A 20 9.84 7.85 6.98
C GLY A 20 10.67 9.11 7.22
N LEU A 21 11.93 8.91 7.55
CA LEU A 21 12.90 9.97 7.78
C LEU A 21 13.93 9.94 6.67
N SER A 22 14.11 11.06 5.98
CA SER A 22 15.15 11.18 4.96
C SER A 22 16.53 11.05 5.57
N GLY A 23 17.42 10.29 4.94
CA GLY A 23 18.81 10.15 5.33
C GLY A 23 19.51 11.52 5.39
N ASN A 24 20.42 11.65 6.34
CA ASN A 24 21.30 12.79 6.48
C ASN A 24 22.60 12.38 7.17
N ALA A 25 23.63 13.19 7.06
CA ALA A 25 24.96 12.89 7.58
C ALA A 25 25.02 12.62 9.10
N VAL A 26 24.06 13.12 9.88
CA VAL A 26 23.99 12.86 11.33
C VAL A 26 23.45 11.45 11.56
N LEU A 27 22.36 11.06 10.90
CA LEU A 27 21.80 9.72 10.97
C LEU A 27 22.79 8.68 10.47
N ASP A 28 23.45 8.95 9.33
CA ASP A 28 24.46 8.05 8.76
C ASP A 28 25.58 7.79 9.78
N ARG A 29 26.06 8.84 10.44
CA ARG A 29 27.11 8.72 11.48
C ARG A 29 26.64 7.94 12.71
N LEU A 30 25.36 8.09 13.12
CA LEU A 30 24.81 7.38 14.26
C LEU A 30 24.70 5.87 14.02
N VAL A 31 24.48 5.45 12.79
CA VAL A 31 24.34 4.04 12.41
C VAL A 31 25.61 3.43 11.80
N GLU A 32 26.67 4.25 11.57
CA GLU A 32 27.93 3.82 10.95
C GLU A 32 28.56 2.59 11.58
N PRO A 33 28.65 2.47 12.94
CA PRO A 33 29.25 1.28 13.54
C PRO A 33 28.51 -0.01 13.17
N VAL A 34 27.17 0.05 13.06
CA VAL A 34 26.34 -1.10 12.66
C VAL A 34 26.47 -1.35 11.16
N ALA A 35 26.62 -0.29 10.39
CA ALA A 35 26.83 -0.38 8.94
C ALA A 35 28.17 -1.06 8.59
N ASP A 36 29.22 -0.74 9.32
CA ASP A 36 30.56 -1.34 9.13
C ASP A 36 30.55 -2.83 9.49
N ASP A 37 29.97 -3.19 10.65
CA ASP A 37 29.80 -4.60 11.02
C ASP A 37 29.03 -5.38 9.95
N LEU A 38 27.95 -4.78 9.45
CA LEU A 38 27.13 -5.41 8.39
C LEU A 38 27.92 -5.62 7.08
N ARG A 39 28.75 -4.65 6.70
CA ARG A 39 29.63 -4.77 5.51
C ARG A 39 30.63 -5.93 5.67
N VAL A 40 31.27 -6.02 6.85
CA VAL A 40 32.21 -7.10 7.16
C VAL A 40 31.52 -8.46 7.12
N ARG A 41 30.42 -8.62 7.86
CA ARG A 41 29.66 -9.87 7.90
C ARG A 41 29.16 -10.30 6.53
N ARG A 42 28.72 -9.35 5.70
CA ARG A 42 28.33 -9.66 4.32
C ARG A 42 29.52 -10.16 3.50
N ALA A 43 30.70 -9.56 3.64
CA ALA A 43 31.91 -9.97 2.93
C ALA A 43 32.34 -11.38 3.36
N GLU A 44 32.30 -11.68 4.65
CA GLU A 44 32.64 -12.99 5.19
C GLU A 44 31.68 -14.09 4.72
N THR A 45 30.37 -13.80 4.69
CA THR A 45 29.33 -14.76 4.28
C THR A 45 29.18 -14.87 2.77
N GLN A 46 29.80 -13.97 1.99
CA GLN A 46 29.64 -13.86 0.53
C GLN A 46 28.15 -13.75 0.11
N ALA A 47 27.29 -13.24 0.97
CA ALA A 47 25.87 -13.12 0.71
C ALA A 47 25.60 -12.04 -0.36
N GLN A 48 24.61 -12.25 -1.24
CA GLN A 48 24.20 -11.25 -2.21
C GLN A 48 23.66 -9.99 -1.53
N ALA A 49 22.92 -10.16 -0.44
CA ALA A 49 22.46 -9.10 0.43
C ALA A 49 22.37 -9.59 1.87
N LEU A 50 22.70 -8.72 2.81
CA LEU A 50 22.51 -8.96 4.24
C LEU A 50 21.83 -7.75 4.84
N ARG A 51 20.89 -8.00 5.77
CA ARG A 51 20.08 -6.95 6.39
C ARG A 51 20.23 -7.00 7.90
N CYS A 52 20.24 -5.83 8.52
CA CYS A 52 20.12 -5.70 9.97
C CYS A 52 19.27 -4.49 10.35
N TYR A 53 18.90 -4.43 11.61
CA TYR A 53 18.07 -3.38 12.18
C TYR A 53 18.73 -2.83 13.43
N THR A 54 18.61 -1.53 13.63
CA THR A 54 19.12 -0.85 14.82
C THR A 54 18.19 0.27 15.24
N GLU A 55 18.34 0.72 16.47
CA GLU A 55 17.59 1.85 17.01
C GLU A 55 18.55 2.92 17.52
N THR A 56 18.16 4.16 17.35
CA THR A 56 18.90 5.32 17.85
C THR A 56 17.93 6.42 18.27
N SER A 57 18.43 7.42 18.97
CA SER A 57 17.73 8.67 19.24
C SER A 57 18.25 9.74 18.30
N TYR A 58 17.35 10.53 17.73
CA TYR A 58 17.70 11.63 16.84
C TYR A 58 16.80 12.84 17.07
N GLY A 59 17.40 14.01 17.02
CA GLY A 59 16.71 15.29 17.07
C GLY A 59 17.17 16.21 15.95
N ALA A 60 16.25 16.67 15.11
CA ALA A 60 16.54 17.72 14.16
C ALA A 60 16.52 19.10 14.84
N ALA A 61 17.28 20.07 14.30
CA ALA A 61 17.39 21.41 14.87
C ALA A 61 16.04 22.13 15.10
N ALA A 62 15.01 21.78 14.29
CA ALA A 62 13.66 22.33 14.41
C ALA A 62 12.76 21.52 15.38
N TRP A 63 13.24 20.42 15.94
CA TRP A 63 12.47 19.60 16.86
C TRP A 63 12.67 20.06 18.30
N ARG A 64 11.62 19.97 19.11
CA ARG A 64 11.68 20.32 20.53
C ARG A 64 12.35 19.24 21.40
N CYS A 65 12.38 17.99 20.92
CA CYS A 65 12.96 16.87 21.63
C CYS A 65 13.48 15.81 20.65
N GLU A 66 14.40 15.03 21.12
CA GLU A 66 14.83 13.81 20.41
C GLU A 66 13.71 12.80 20.35
N ARG A 67 13.75 11.97 19.30
CA ARG A 67 12.75 10.95 19.03
C ARG A 67 13.43 9.63 18.72
N ARG A 68 12.73 8.55 19.02
CA ARG A 68 13.13 7.20 18.67
C ARG A 68 13.15 7.04 17.15
N VAL A 69 14.25 6.56 16.62
CA VAL A 69 14.47 6.25 15.22
C VAL A 69 14.86 4.79 15.09
N ALA A 70 14.10 4.03 14.32
CA ALA A 70 14.46 2.69 13.89
C ALA A 70 15.09 2.77 12.49
N ALA A 71 16.21 2.10 12.29
CA ALA A 71 16.93 2.06 11.02
C ALA A 71 17.03 0.62 10.51
N ARG A 72 16.73 0.45 9.24
CA ARG A 72 17.00 -0.74 8.45
C ARG A 72 18.22 -0.49 7.59
N LEU A 73 19.25 -1.31 7.74
CA LEU A 73 20.45 -1.29 6.93
C LEU A 73 20.48 -2.55 6.04
N GLU A 74 20.76 -2.39 4.77
CA GLU A 74 20.92 -3.50 3.83
C GLU A 74 22.21 -3.32 3.05
N ALA A 75 23.19 -4.21 3.28
CA ALA A 75 24.41 -4.29 2.50
C ALA A 75 24.22 -5.27 1.35
N SER A 76 24.42 -4.81 0.12
CA SER A 76 24.28 -5.62 -1.10
C SER A 76 25.46 -5.42 -2.04
N THR A 77 25.48 -6.13 -3.16
CA THR A 77 26.45 -5.92 -4.24
C THR A 77 26.38 -4.52 -4.86
N ARG A 78 25.25 -3.81 -4.66
CA ARG A 78 25.05 -2.43 -5.15
C ARG A 78 25.49 -1.36 -4.15
N GLY A 79 25.90 -1.76 -2.94
CA GLY A 79 26.26 -0.85 -1.86
C GLY A 79 25.38 -1.03 -0.63
N LEU A 80 25.39 0.00 0.22
CA LEU A 80 24.63 0.07 1.46
C LEU A 80 23.38 0.94 1.26
N ASP A 81 22.21 0.41 1.62
CA ASP A 81 20.93 1.12 1.69
C ASP A 81 20.56 1.30 3.17
N ILE A 82 20.33 2.54 3.59
CA ILE A 82 19.91 2.90 4.95
C ILE A 82 18.55 3.55 4.88
N ARG A 83 17.57 3.00 5.58
CA ARG A 83 16.23 3.56 5.69
C ARG A 83 15.86 3.77 7.14
N CYS A 84 15.52 5.00 7.47
CA CYS A 84 15.16 5.40 8.83
C CYS A 84 13.67 5.70 8.94
N VAL A 85 13.08 5.30 10.04
CA VAL A 85 11.72 5.67 10.44
C VAL A 85 11.74 6.28 11.83
N VAL A 86 11.06 7.38 12.00
CA VAL A 86 10.88 8.04 13.30
C VAL A 86 9.50 7.67 13.85
N THR A 87 9.44 7.43 15.15
CA THR A 87 8.19 7.04 15.81
C THR A 87 8.08 7.57 17.23
N ASN A 88 6.85 7.68 17.72
CA ASN A 88 6.54 7.89 19.15
C ASN A 88 5.97 6.62 19.82
N LEU A 89 5.97 5.48 19.11
CA LEU A 89 5.55 4.20 19.66
C LEU A 89 6.53 3.76 20.75
N PRO A 90 6.05 3.40 21.96
CA PRO A 90 6.93 2.95 23.03
C PRO A 90 7.41 1.50 22.84
N GLY A 91 6.67 0.69 22.10
CA GLY A 91 6.92 -0.73 21.88
C GLY A 91 7.33 -1.10 20.46
N GLY A 92 7.54 -2.40 20.23
CA GLY A 92 8.00 -2.95 18.96
C GLY A 92 9.52 -2.82 18.78
N ASN A 93 10.16 -3.79 18.15
CA ASN A 93 11.57 -3.72 17.78
C ASN A 93 11.75 -3.01 16.43
N ALA A 94 12.99 -2.66 16.09
CA ALA A 94 13.31 -1.93 14.86
C ALA A 94 12.86 -2.69 13.58
N GLU A 95 12.97 -4.01 13.56
CA GLU A 95 12.52 -4.83 12.44
C GLU A 95 11.01 -4.71 12.22
N TRP A 96 10.23 -4.90 13.28
CA TRP A 96 8.79 -4.77 13.23
C TRP A 96 8.33 -3.36 12.83
N LEU A 97 9.00 -2.32 13.36
CA LEU A 97 8.72 -0.94 13.01
C LEU A 97 8.99 -0.65 11.53
N CYS A 98 10.11 -1.14 10.99
CA CYS A 98 10.49 -0.89 9.60
C CYS A 98 9.68 -1.76 8.62
N ASP A 99 9.62 -3.07 8.83
CA ASP A 99 9.13 -4.02 7.82
C ASP A 99 7.64 -4.34 7.97
N ALA A 100 7.10 -4.37 9.18
CA ALA A 100 5.67 -4.59 9.37
C ALA A 100 4.88 -3.28 9.37
N MET A 101 5.19 -2.36 10.30
CA MET A 101 4.38 -1.16 10.49
C MET A 101 4.59 -0.12 9.39
N TYR A 102 5.84 0.21 9.07
CA TYR A 102 6.10 1.23 8.05
C TYR A 102 5.84 0.72 6.64
N CYS A 103 6.17 -0.53 6.33
CA CYS A 103 5.89 -1.13 5.02
C CYS A 103 4.40 -1.35 4.76
N ALA A 104 3.56 -1.49 5.80
CA ALA A 104 2.10 -1.48 5.64
C ALA A 104 1.59 -0.20 4.95
N ARG A 105 2.28 0.94 5.14
CA ARG A 105 2.02 2.18 4.40
C ARG A 105 2.23 2.04 2.89
N GLY A 106 3.18 1.22 2.45
CA GLY A 106 3.42 0.96 1.03
C GLY A 106 2.20 0.37 0.33
N GLN A 107 1.39 -0.42 1.04
CA GLN A 107 0.11 -0.90 0.51
C GLN A 107 -0.88 0.26 0.30
N ALA A 108 -0.97 1.20 1.25
CA ALA A 108 -1.82 2.38 1.10
C ALA A 108 -1.40 3.25 -0.10
N GLU A 109 -0.10 3.45 -0.30
CA GLU A 109 0.44 4.17 -1.46
C GLU A 109 0.12 3.45 -2.78
N ASN A 110 0.23 2.13 -2.82
CA ASN A 110 -0.17 1.32 -3.97
C ASN A 110 -1.68 1.42 -4.24
N LEU A 111 -2.51 1.40 -3.20
CA LEU A 111 -3.96 1.57 -3.32
C LEU A 111 -4.33 2.97 -3.83
N ILE A 112 -3.66 4.02 -3.33
CA ILE A 112 -3.83 5.40 -3.83
C ILE A 112 -3.38 5.50 -5.29
N LYS A 113 -2.26 4.85 -5.65
CA LYS A 113 -1.78 4.79 -7.03
C LYS A 113 -2.82 4.11 -7.94
N LEU A 114 -3.36 2.96 -7.54
CA LEU A 114 -4.41 2.27 -8.27
C LEU A 114 -5.64 3.17 -8.47
N HIS A 115 -6.09 3.86 -7.43
CA HIS A 115 -7.22 4.79 -7.49
C HIS A 115 -6.97 5.93 -8.49
N LYS A 116 -5.77 6.50 -8.51
CA LYS A 116 -5.39 7.58 -9.42
C LYS A 116 -5.18 7.08 -10.86
N THR A 117 -4.39 6.04 -11.05
CA THR A 117 -3.97 5.60 -12.39
C THR A 117 -5.00 4.73 -13.09
N GLN A 118 -5.63 3.80 -12.36
CA GLN A 118 -6.56 2.84 -12.96
C GLN A 118 -7.98 3.38 -13.11
N LEU A 119 -8.41 4.28 -12.22
CA LEU A 119 -9.71 4.92 -12.26
C LEU A 119 -9.66 6.38 -12.76
N ALA A 120 -8.46 6.93 -12.97
CA ALA A 120 -8.27 8.33 -13.36
C ALA A 120 -9.00 9.34 -12.45
N SER A 121 -8.99 9.07 -11.13
CA SER A 121 -9.72 9.86 -10.13
C SER A 121 -9.14 11.25 -9.89
N ASP A 122 -7.88 11.47 -10.27
CA ASP A 122 -7.17 12.75 -10.22
C ASP A 122 -7.57 13.71 -11.34
N ARG A 123 -8.33 13.26 -12.33
CA ARG A 123 -8.80 14.09 -13.43
C ARG A 123 -10.00 14.92 -12.99
N THR A 124 -9.75 16.14 -12.52
CA THR A 124 -10.76 17.12 -12.17
C THR A 124 -11.12 17.97 -13.39
N SER A 125 -12.01 17.46 -14.25
CA SER A 125 -12.36 18.10 -15.52
C SER A 125 -13.64 18.96 -15.46
N CYS A 126 -14.34 18.99 -14.32
CA CYS A 126 -15.54 19.78 -14.16
C CYS A 126 -15.20 21.21 -13.70
N ARG A 127 -15.94 22.21 -14.19
CA ARG A 127 -15.77 23.61 -13.79
C ARG A 127 -16.21 23.87 -12.34
N SER A 128 -17.20 23.13 -11.85
CA SER A 128 -17.71 23.25 -10.49
C SER A 128 -16.91 22.40 -9.52
N PRO A 129 -16.42 22.95 -8.40
CA PRO A 129 -15.77 22.17 -7.33
C PRO A 129 -16.68 21.05 -6.79
N LEU A 130 -17.98 21.32 -6.62
CA LEU A 130 -18.95 20.34 -6.15
C LEU A 130 -19.09 19.15 -7.11
N ALA A 131 -19.13 19.43 -8.42
CA ALA A 131 -19.17 18.37 -9.43
C ALA A 131 -17.91 17.48 -9.39
N ASN A 132 -16.72 18.06 -9.18
CA ASN A 132 -15.49 17.32 -9.01
C ASN A 132 -15.51 16.47 -7.73
N GLN A 133 -16.09 16.98 -6.65
CA GLN A 133 -16.24 16.24 -5.40
C GLN A 133 -17.18 15.04 -5.55
N VAL A 134 -18.35 15.23 -6.19
CA VAL A 134 -19.27 14.11 -6.50
C VAL A 134 -18.57 13.07 -7.36
N ARG A 135 -17.83 13.51 -8.38
CA ARG A 135 -17.04 12.60 -9.23
C ARG A 135 -16.04 11.79 -8.43
N LEU A 136 -15.32 12.41 -7.51
CA LEU A 136 -14.36 11.72 -6.62
C LEU A 136 -15.06 10.65 -5.77
N VAL A 137 -16.24 10.95 -5.24
CA VAL A 137 -17.05 9.98 -4.48
C VAL A 137 -17.43 8.79 -5.34
N LEU A 138 -17.87 9.02 -6.58
CA LEU A 138 -18.19 7.94 -7.53
C LEU A 138 -16.97 7.09 -7.88
N HIS A 139 -15.81 7.70 -8.11
CA HIS A 139 -14.56 6.96 -8.33
C HIS A 139 -14.17 6.13 -7.10
N THR A 140 -14.38 6.66 -5.89
CA THR A 140 -14.11 5.94 -4.65
C THR A 140 -15.06 4.75 -4.49
N ALA A 141 -16.33 4.90 -4.81
CA ALA A 141 -17.29 3.79 -4.82
C ALA A 141 -16.89 2.70 -5.84
N ALA A 142 -16.53 3.10 -7.06
CA ALA A 142 -16.03 2.17 -8.08
C ALA A 142 -14.75 1.45 -7.64
N TYR A 143 -13.85 2.15 -6.95
CA TYR A 143 -12.65 1.56 -6.38
C TYR A 143 -12.98 0.46 -5.36
N TRP A 144 -13.89 0.73 -4.42
CA TRP A 144 -14.31 -0.25 -3.42
C TRP A 144 -14.99 -1.47 -4.06
N LEU A 145 -15.82 -1.26 -5.06
CA LEU A 145 -16.46 -2.36 -5.80
C LEU A 145 -15.42 -3.26 -6.48
N LEU A 146 -14.42 -2.68 -7.16
CA LEU A 146 -13.36 -3.43 -7.81
C LEU A 146 -12.46 -4.15 -6.80
N LEU A 147 -12.18 -3.54 -5.65
CA LEU A 147 -11.42 -4.15 -4.58
C LEU A 147 -12.17 -5.35 -3.98
N THR A 148 -13.45 -5.17 -3.65
CA THR A 148 -14.33 -6.24 -3.13
C THR A 148 -14.43 -7.40 -4.13
N LEU A 149 -14.58 -7.07 -5.43
CA LEU A 149 -14.61 -8.09 -6.48
C LEU A 149 -13.28 -8.87 -6.54
N ARG A 150 -12.14 -8.20 -6.48
CA ARG A 150 -10.82 -8.83 -6.48
C ARG A 150 -10.62 -9.72 -5.26
N ASP A 151 -11.01 -9.25 -4.09
CA ASP A 151 -10.85 -9.99 -2.84
C ASP A 151 -11.77 -11.22 -2.75
N ALA A 152 -12.87 -11.24 -3.50
CA ALA A 152 -13.77 -12.39 -3.63
C ALA A 152 -13.22 -13.48 -4.58
N ILE A 153 -12.15 -13.21 -5.32
CA ILE A 153 -11.54 -14.21 -6.22
C ILE A 153 -10.70 -15.19 -5.40
N PRO A 154 -10.96 -16.52 -5.49
CA PRO A 154 -10.19 -17.52 -4.77
C PRO A 154 -8.72 -17.53 -5.19
N ARG A 155 -7.81 -17.66 -4.24
CA ARG A 155 -6.40 -17.94 -4.55
C ARG A 155 -6.22 -19.45 -4.80
N PRO A 156 -5.38 -19.84 -5.78
CA PRO A 156 -4.33 -19.11 -6.50
C PRO A 156 -4.73 -18.53 -7.87
N GLN A 157 -6.00 -18.19 -8.10
CA GLN A 157 -6.43 -17.64 -9.37
C GLN A 157 -5.61 -16.39 -9.77
N PRO A 158 -5.13 -16.27 -11.02
CA PRO A 158 -4.30 -15.14 -11.46
C PRO A 158 -4.97 -13.77 -11.29
N LEU A 159 -6.30 -13.71 -11.44
CA LEU A 159 -7.06 -12.47 -11.29
C LEU A 159 -7.15 -11.99 -9.84
N ALA A 160 -6.88 -12.83 -8.83
CA ALA A 160 -6.89 -12.46 -7.42
C ALA A 160 -5.80 -11.43 -7.05
N SER A 161 -4.72 -11.36 -7.83
CA SER A 161 -3.63 -10.39 -7.66
C SER A 161 -3.51 -9.41 -8.83
N ALA A 162 -4.45 -9.45 -9.78
CA ALA A 162 -4.40 -8.64 -10.99
C ALA A 162 -4.70 -7.16 -10.72
N GLU A 163 -4.17 -6.30 -11.59
CA GLU A 163 -4.55 -4.89 -11.62
C GLU A 163 -6.01 -4.71 -12.06
N PHE A 164 -6.63 -3.61 -11.65
CA PHE A 164 -8.05 -3.32 -11.94
C PHE A 164 -8.36 -3.32 -13.43
N THR A 165 -7.45 -2.85 -14.28
CA THR A 165 -7.63 -2.88 -15.74
C THR A 165 -7.76 -4.31 -16.26
N THR A 166 -6.95 -5.24 -15.75
CA THR A 166 -7.02 -6.66 -16.11
C THR A 166 -8.30 -7.29 -15.58
N LEU A 167 -8.67 -6.96 -14.33
CA LEU A 167 -9.91 -7.41 -13.72
C LEU A 167 -11.14 -6.93 -14.51
N GLN A 168 -11.16 -5.66 -14.94
CA GLN A 168 -12.23 -5.11 -15.76
C GLN A 168 -12.36 -5.85 -17.08
N ARG A 169 -11.25 -6.15 -17.75
CA ARG A 169 -11.27 -6.85 -19.04
C ARG A 169 -11.68 -8.32 -18.88
N GLY A 170 -11.22 -8.99 -17.84
CA GLY A 170 -11.46 -10.41 -17.60
C GLY A 170 -12.82 -10.73 -17.00
N LEU A 171 -13.41 -9.83 -16.18
CA LEU A 171 -14.66 -10.11 -15.48
C LEU A 171 -15.80 -9.15 -15.80
N ILE A 172 -15.54 -7.86 -16.06
CA ILE A 172 -16.61 -6.87 -16.21
C ILE A 172 -16.95 -6.64 -17.70
N LYS A 173 -15.92 -6.56 -18.54
CA LYS A 173 -16.10 -6.30 -19.98
C LYS A 173 -16.25 -7.61 -20.78
N ILE A 174 -17.02 -8.55 -20.26
CA ILE A 174 -17.31 -9.82 -20.94
C ILE A 174 -18.59 -9.66 -21.74
N ALA A 175 -18.59 -10.13 -22.99
CA ALA A 175 -19.79 -10.16 -23.81
C ALA A 175 -20.79 -11.18 -23.25
N ALA A 176 -22.01 -10.73 -22.98
CA ALA A 176 -23.09 -11.58 -22.48
C ALA A 176 -24.43 -11.16 -23.11
N ARG A 177 -25.32 -12.15 -23.30
CA ARG A 177 -26.72 -11.89 -23.63
C ARG A 177 -27.51 -11.74 -22.32
N ILE A 178 -28.13 -10.60 -22.13
CA ILE A 178 -29.00 -10.34 -20.98
C ILE A 178 -30.43 -10.49 -21.43
N THR A 179 -31.21 -11.33 -20.76
CA THR A 179 -32.65 -11.48 -20.99
C THR A 179 -33.34 -11.20 -19.66
N GLU A 180 -34.18 -10.22 -19.64
CA GLU A 180 -35.00 -9.82 -18.51
C GLU A 180 -36.43 -10.27 -18.70
N THR A 181 -36.99 -10.87 -17.65
CA THR A 181 -38.41 -11.22 -17.53
C THR A 181 -38.97 -10.58 -16.28
N ALA A 182 -40.28 -10.60 -16.07
CA ALA A 182 -40.90 -9.98 -14.90
C ALA A 182 -40.34 -10.44 -13.55
N THR A 183 -39.73 -11.65 -13.48
CA THR A 183 -39.24 -12.26 -12.23
C THR A 183 -37.78 -12.64 -12.25
N ARG A 184 -37.08 -12.58 -13.39
CA ARG A 184 -35.72 -13.08 -13.55
C ARG A 184 -34.90 -12.29 -14.53
N VAL A 185 -33.63 -12.05 -14.18
CA VAL A 185 -32.58 -11.60 -15.10
C VAL A 185 -31.67 -12.79 -15.41
N ARG A 186 -31.57 -13.15 -16.68
CA ARG A 186 -30.67 -14.22 -17.14
C ARG A 186 -29.49 -13.62 -17.86
N ILE A 187 -28.27 -13.93 -17.41
CA ILE A 187 -27.02 -13.54 -18.05
C ILE A 187 -26.41 -14.80 -18.67
N ALA A 188 -26.28 -14.81 -20.00
CA ALA A 188 -25.70 -15.94 -20.74
C ALA A 188 -24.40 -15.51 -21.38
N PHE A 189 -23.29 -16.07 -20.96
CA PHE A 189 -21.96 -15.87 -21.51
C PHE A 189 -21.78 -16.65 -22.80
N ALA A 190 -20.82 -16.21 -23.65
CA ALA A 190 -20.40 -17.01 -24.77
C ALA A 190 -19.83 -18.37 -24.30
N ALA A 191 -20.04 -19.45 -25.04
CA ALA A 191 -19.53 -20.78 -24.69
C ALA A 191 -18.00 -20.84 -24.53
N ALA A 192 -17.26 -19.96 -25.22
CA ALA A 192 -15.81 -19.85 -25.16
C ALA A 192 -15.33 -18.83 -24.09
N CYS A 193 -16.21 -18.34 -23.20
CA CYS A 193 -15.79 -17.41 -22.14
C CYS A 193 -14.96 -18.14 -21.07
N PRO A 194 -13.65 -17.86 -20.91
CA PRO A 194 -12.79 -18.59 -19.99
C PRO A 194 -13.13 -18.33 -18.52
N GLU A 195 -13.69 -17.16 -18.22
CA GLU A 195 -13.95 -16.74 -16.84
C GLU A 195 -15.43 -16.94 -16.41
N ALA A 196 -16.23 -17.67 -17.21
CA ALA A 196 -17.66 -17.84 -16.95
C ALA A 196 -17.94 -18.54 -15.60
N ASP A 197 -17.16 -19.56 -15.27
CA ASP A 197 -17.31 -20.30 -14.00
C ASP A 197 -16.84 -19.49 -12.81
N LEU A 198 -15.75 -18.75 -12.96
CA LEU A 198 -15.27 -17.82 -11.94
C LEU A 198 -16.32 -16.75 -11.66
N PHE A 199 -16.87 -16.14 -12.71
CA PHE A 199 -17.92 -15.13 -12.56
C PHE A 199 -19.15 -15.71 -11.84
N ARG A 200 -19.57 -16.93 -12.19
CA ARG A 200 -20.69 -17.60 -11.55
C ARG A 200 -20.43 -17.85 -10.07
N GLY A 201 -19.24 -18.34 -9.73
CA GLY A 201 -18.84 -18.61 -8.34
C GLY A 201 -18.86 -17.32 -7.50
N ILE A 202 -18.33 -16.22 -8.02
CA ILE A 202 -18.35 -14.92 -7.33
C ILE A 202 -19.78 -14.41 -7.17
N ALA A 203 -20.62 -14.50 -8.22
CA ALA A 203 -22.00 -14.05 -8.17
C ALA A 203 -22.84 -14.83 -7.15
N LEU A 204 -22.60 -16.12 -7.00
CA LEU A 204 -23.23 -16.94 -5.97
C LEU A 204 -22.76 -16.56 -4.55
N GLY A 205 -21.47 -16.25 -4.39
CA GLY A 205 -20.90 -15.82 -3.12
C GLY A 205 -21.43 -14.47 -2.62
N PHE A 206 -21.92 -13.61 -3.51
CA PHE A 206 -22.54 -12.32 -3.17
C PHE A 206 -24.06 -12.38 -2.99
N GLN A 207 -24.68 -13.53 -3.22
CA GLN A 207 -26.12 -13.67 -2.93
C GLN A 207 -26.35 -13.61 -1.42
N PRO A 208 -27.31 -12.79 -0.95
CA PRO A 208 -27.71 -12.84 0.45
C PRO A 208 -28.20 -14.24 0.78
N ASN A 209 -27.79 -14.78 1.93
CA ASN A 209 -28.34 -16.02 2.42
C ASN A 209 -29.87 -15.87 2.49
N PRO A 210 -30.65 -16.80 1.94
CA PRO A 210 -32.09 -16.77 2.14
C PRO A 210 -32.39 -16.80 3.62
N PRO A 211 -33.44 -16.07 4.07
CA PRO A 211 -33.84 -16.02 5.48
C PRO A 211 -34.21 -17.39 6.00
#